data_58dcd852b653157559fd9f6b1a678675
#
_entry.id   58dcd852b653157559fd9f6b1a678675
#
_cell.length_a   1.000
_cell.length_b   1.000
_cell.length_c   1.000
_cell.angle_alpha   90.00
_cell.angle_beta   90.00
_cell.angle_gamma   90.00
#
_symmetry.space_group_name_H-M   'P 1'
#
loop_
_entity.id
_entity.type
_entity.pdbx_description
1 polymer ?
#
loop_
_entity_poly.entity_id
_entity_poly.type
_entity_poly.pdbx_seq_one_letter_code
_entity_poly.pdbx_strand_id
1 'polypeptide(L)'
;MKLRRRTVVVLTAVLVGVLVAMWVVDTAIAARSERLLSQRVAEHSHLGFAPEAYFGGLPFVSNFITGVVPSMYVSVTDVKVKPFGLLRTHTTITDVEVSADQLLAGDVAGAKAALITRGVNFDAVSLGRPMGITDLDISNPYDISPAGSAASEVKLTGTPPGFTGPVTVVAELRLKGKMFLLSPITVTDRSKLDDTQNDKLSDDDIFRAFRWELDTTTLPLSKQASYVSAAGGTVYFESQQRNVVVSMDDLAPVSDD
;
A
#
# COMPACT_ATOMS: atom_id res chain seq x y z
N MET A 1 7.04 -3.54 -60.51
CA MET A 1 7.54 -3.69 -59.11
C MET A 1 7.29 -2.46 -58.23
N LYS A 2 7.44 -1.23 -58.68
CA LYS A 2 7.24 0.03 -57.90
C LYS A 2 5.79 0.26 -57.40
N LEU A 3 4.77 -0.09 -58.21
CA LEU A 3 3.37 0.05 -57.80
C LEU A 3 3.00 -0.83 -56.60
N ARG A 4 3.41 -2.08 -56.62
CA ARG A 4 3.18 -3.02 -55.46
C ARG A 4 3.80 -2.49 -54.16
N ARG A 5 5.00 -1.91 -54.23
CA ARG A 5 5.68 -1.37 -53.04
C ARG A 5 4.93 -0.16 -52.46
N ARG A 6 4.40 0.75 -53.26
CA ARG A 6 3.58 1.89 -52.81
C ARG A 6 2.28 1.43 -52.17
N THR A 7 1.59 0.46 -52.75
CA THR A 7 0.34 -0.08 -52.20
C THR A 7 0.59 -0.74 -50.84
N VAL A 8 1.67 -1.49 -50.68
CA VAL A 8 2.04 -2.11 -49.40
C VAL A 8 2.35 -1.02 -48.34
N VAL A 9 3.09 0.02 -48.69
CA VAL A 9 3.40 1.12 -47.76
C VAL A 9 2.13 1.84 -47.33
N VAL A 10 1.19 2.13 -48.24
CA VAL A 10 -0.09 2.76 -47.88
C VAL A 10 -0.94 1.87 -47.00
N LEU A 11 -1.06 0.58 -47.32
CA LEU A 11 -1.79 -0.39 -46.46
C LEU A 11 -1.21 -0.50 -45.06
N THR A 12 0.14 -0.56 -44.96
CA THR A 12 0.83 -0.57 -43.67
C THR A 12 0.57 0.71 -42.88
N ALA A 13 0.65 1.88 -43.55
CA ALA A 13 0.39 3.15 -42.89
C ALA A 13 -1.08 3.26 -42.38
N VAL A 14 -2.04 2.79 -43.18
CA VAL A 14 -3.45 2.72 -42.76
C VAL A 14 -3.64 1.80 -41.61
N LEU A 15 -3.04 0.59 -41.63
CA LEU A 15 -3.12 -0.38 -40.53
C LEU A 15 -2.54 0.19 -39.24
N VAL A 16 -1.36 0.80 -39.30
CA VAL A 16 -0.74 1.46 -38.15
C VAL A 16 -1.64 2.59 -37.63
N GLY A 17 -2.21 3.41 -38.51
CA GLY A 17 -3.14 4.48 -38.13
C GLY A 17 -4.37 3.95 -37.41
N VAL A 18 -4.95 2.84 -37.86
CA VAL A 18 -6.10 2.19 -37.20
C VAL A 18 -5.69 1.63 -35.82
N LEU A 19 -4.56 0.97 -35.72
CA LEU A 19 -4.08 0.44 -34.44
C LEU A 19 -3.84 1.56 -33.42
N VAL A 20 -3.23 2.67 -33.83
CA VAL A 20 -3.03 3.84 -32.96
C VAL A 20 -4.36 4.44 -32.53
N ALA A 21 -5.33 4.58 -33.48
CA ALA A 21 -6.66 5.09 -33.13
C ALA A 21 -7.39 4.17 -32.13
N MET A 22 -7.33 2.86 -32.33
CA MET A 22 -7.90 1.88 -31.39
C MET A 22 -7.25 1.99 -30.01
N TRP A 23 -5.93 2.12 -29.94
CA TRP A 23 -5.21 2.28 -28.69
C TRP A 23 -5.59 3.57 -27.95
N VAL A 24 -5.73 4.69 -28.67
CA VAL A 24 -6.17 5.98 -28.08
C VAL A 24 -7.57 5.88 -27.52
N VAL A 25 -8.51 5.25 -28.25
CA VAL A 25 -9.89 5.05 -27.78
C VAL A 25 -9.92 4.15 -26.54
N ASP A 26 -9.19 3.05 -26.56
CA ASP A 26 -9.07 2.11 -25.43
C ASP A 26 -8.57 2.82 -24.16
N THR A 27 -7.49 3.59 -24.29
CA THR A 27 -6.92 4.37 -23.17
C THR A 27 -7.90 5.45 -22.66
N ALA A 28 -8.65 6.09 -23.56
CA ALA A 28 -9.62 7.12 -23.16
C ALA A 28 -10.80 6.52 -22.38
N ILE A 29 -11.26 5.33 -22.76
CA ILE A 29 -12.32 4.61 -22.04
C ILE A 29 -11.81 4.17 -20.67
N ALA A 30 -10.61 3.59 -20.58
CA ALA A 30 -9.97 3.21 -19.32
C ALA A 30 -9.89 4.40 -18.36
N ALA A 31 -9.27 5.50 -18.80
CA ALA A 31 -9.09 6.70 -17.98
C ALA A 31 -10.42 7.32 -17.51
N ARG A 32 -11.50 7.21 -18.32
CA ARG A 32 -12.83 7.64 -17.90
C ARG A 32 -13.39 6.75 -16.80
N SER A 33 -13.32 5.45 -16.95
CA SER A 33 -13.82 4.47 -15.97
C SER A 33 -13.06 4.59 -14.64
N GLU A 34 -11.75 4.74 -14.68
CA GLU A 34 -10.89 4.96 -13.51
C GLU A 34 -11.25 6.26 -12.77
N ARG A 35 -11.49 7.34 -13.52
CA ARG A 35 -11.92 8.61 -12.91
C ARG A 35 -13.28 8.50 -12.22
N LEU A 36 -14.22 7.80 -12.83
CA LEU A 36 -15.56 7.59 -12.25
C LEU A 36 -15.48 6.73 -10.99
N LEU A 37 -14.67 5.66 -11.01
CA LEU A 37 -14.42 4.84 -9.82
C LEU A 37 -13.82 5.69 -8.70
N SER A 38 -12.78 6.46 -8.99
CA SER A 38 -12.11 7.36 -8.04
C SER A 38 -13.08 8.35 -7.40
N GLN A 39 -13.97 8.98 -8.20
CA GLN A 39 -15.00 9.89 -7.70
C GLN A 39 -16.01 9.18 -6.78
N ARG A 40 -16.49 7.99 -7.17
CA ARG A 40 -17.43 7.22 -6.34
C ARG A 40 -16.81 6.81 -5.00
N VAL A 41 -15.54 6.38 -5.02
CA VAL A 41 -14.81 6.05 -3.79
C VAL A 41 -14.67 7.29 -2.91
N ALA A 42 -14.32 8.46 -3.47
CA ALA A 42 -14.20 9.70 -2.74
C ALA A 42 -15.53 10.12 -2.10
N GLU A 43 -16.62 10.03 -2.86
CA GLU A 43 -17.97 10.35 -2.37
C GLU A 43 -18.43 9.41 -1.25
N HIS A 44 -18.22 8.10 -1.42
CA HIS A 44 -18.62 7.09 -0.45
C HIS A 44 -17.87 7.22 0.87
N SER A 45 -16.57 7.46 0.81
CA SER A 45 -15.69 7.56 1.99
C SER A 45 -15.51 8.98 2.50
N HIS A 46 -16.28 9.94 1.99
CA HIS A 46 -16.25 11.37 2.37
C HIS A 46 -14.85 11.98 2.31
N LEU A 47 -14.01 11.52 1.35
CA LEU A 47 -12.67 12.04 1.18
C LEU A 47 -12.68 13.45 0.59
N GLY A 48 -11.82 14.31 1.10
CA GLY A 48 -11.65 15.68 0.57
C GLY A 48 -10.97 15.74 -0.80
N PHE A 49 -10.52 14.62 -1.34
CA PHE A 49 -9.84 14.48 -2.62
C PHE A 49 -10.16 13.12 -3.26
N ALA A 50 -10.04 13.04 -4.58
CA ALA A 50 -10.24 11.81 -5.32
C ALA A 50 -9.00 10.88 -5.17
N PRO A 51 -9.16 9.63 -4.72
CA PRO A 51 -8.07 8.68 -4.64
C PRO A 51 -7.54 8.27 -6.01
N GLU A 52 -6.33 7.75 -6.06
CA GLU A 52 -5.81 7.11 -7.27
C GLU A 52 -6.52 5.78 -7.49
N ALA A 53 -7.15 5.62 -8.65
CA ALA A 53 -7.81 4.38 -9.05
C ALA A 53 -7.28 3.92 -10.40
N TYR A 54 -7.05 2.62 -10.55
CA TYR A 54 -6.50 2.02 -11.75
C TYR A 54 -7.12 0.66 -12.04
N PHE A 55 -7.48 0.42 -13.31
CA PHE A 55 -7.92 -0.88 -13.80
C PHE A 55 -6.81 -1.55 -14.61
N GLY A 56 -6.47 -2.77 -14.27
CA GLY A 56 -5.57 -3.62 -15.02
C GLY A 56 -6.24 -4.25 -16.25
N GLY A 57 -5.40 -4.83 -17.10
CA GLY A 57 -5.81 -5.44 -18.37
C GLY A 57 -5.48 -4.55 -19.57
N LEU A 58 -4.67 -5.07 -20.48
CA LEU A 58 -4.31 -4.41 -21.73
C LEU A 58 -4.55 -5.37 -22.90
N PRO A 59 -5.32 -4.95 -23.91
CA PRO A 59 -6.09 -3.70 -23.98
C PRO A 59 -7.27 -3.68 -23.00
N PHE A 60 -7.68 -2.49 -22.53
CA PHE A 60 -8.78 -2.35 -21.58
C PHE A 60 -10.10 -2.93 -22.11
N VAL A 61 -10.33 -2.82 -23.41
CA VAL A 61 -11.51 -3.39 -24.09
C VAL A 61 -11.63 -4.92 -23.88
N SER A 62 -10.55 -5.62 -23.57
CA SER A 62 -10.60 -7.05 -23.28
C SER A 62 -11.48 -7.38 -22.06
N ASN A 63 -11.54 -6.45 -21.09
CA ASN A 63 -12.36 -6.61 -19.89
C ASN A 63 -13.87 -6.68 -20.20
N PHE A 64 -14.31 -5.97 -21.28
CA PHE A 64 -15.69 -6.05 -21.76
C PHE A 64 -16.03 -7.39 -22.42
N ILE A 65 -15.02 -8.02 -23.02
CA ILE A 65 -15.18 -9.31 -23.72
C ILE A 65 -15.17 -10.46 -22.72
N THR A 66 -14.25 -10.41 -21.76
CA THR A 66 -14.07 -11.45 -20.75
C THR A 66 -15.06 -11.34 -19.59
N GLY A 67 -15.57 -10.15 -19.32
CA GLY A 67 -16.35 -9.84 -18.13
C GLY A 67 -15.54 -9.89 -16.83
N VAL A 68 -14.19 -9.91 -16.94
CA VAL A 68 -13.27 -9.99 -15.79
C VAL A 68 -12.20 -8.94 -15.93
N VAL A 69 -12.02 -8.14 -14.88
CA VAL A 69 -10.87 -7.23 -14.71
C VAL A 69 -9.78 -7.98 -13.94
N PRO A 70 -8.60 -8.20 -14.54
CA PRO A 70 -7.54 -8.99 -13.90
C PRO A 70 -7.04 -8.39 -12.60
N SER A 71 -6.98 -7.06 -12.52
CA SER A 71 -6.60 -6.35 -11.31
C SER A 71 -7.24 -4.97 -11.25
N MET A 72 -7.56 -4.53 -10.05
CA MET A 72 -8.01 -3.18 -9.75
C MET A 72 -7.21 -2.67 -8.56
N TYR A 73 -6.77 -1.43 -8.63
CA TYR A 73 -5.97 -0.81 -7.58
C TYR A 73 -6.60 0.52 -7.18
N VAL A 74 -6.71 0.75 -5.88
CA VAL A 74 -7.15 2.04 -5.32
C VAL A 74 -6.18 2.43 -4.22
N SER A 75 -5.63 3.63 -4.27
CA SER A 75 -4.71 4.17 -3.26
C SER A 75 -5.26 5.46 -2.67
N VAL A 76 -5.33 5.50 -1.36
CA VAL A 76 -5.76 6.67 -0.59
C VAL A 76 -4.58 7.12 0.27
N THR A 77 -4.14 8.36 0.07
CA THR A 77 -3.14 9.01 0.91
C THR A 77 -3.82 9.81 2.02
N ASP A 78 -3.07 10.12 3.06
CA ASP A 78 -3.50 11.03 4.14
C ASP A 78 -4.76 10.57 4.90
N VAL A 79 -4.94 9.25 5.01
CA VAL A 79 -6.00 8.67 5.85
C VAL A 79 -5.69 8.92 7.31
N LYS A 80 -6.55 9.67 8.01
CA LYS A 80 -6.36 10.01 9.41
C LYS A 80 -6.75 8.84 10.31
N VAL A 81 -5.78 8.25 10.97
CA VAL A 81 -5.97 7.11 11.89
C VAL A 81 -5.37 7.44 13.26
N LYS A 82 -6.19 7.50 14.30
CA LYS A 82 -5.72 7.72 15.68
C LYS A 82 -5.12 6.41 16.24
N PRO A 83 -4.00 6.46 16.97
CA PRO A 83 -3.14 7.60 17.32
C PRO A 83 -2.04 7.92 16.29
N PHE A 84 -1.98 7.23 15.15
CA PHE A 84 -0.83 7.20 14.23
C PHE A 84 -0.68 8.47 13.39
N GLY A 85 -1.77 9.19 13.13
CA GLY A 85 -1.78 10.37 12.26
C GLY A 85 -2.22 10.04 10.84
N LEU A 86 -1.47 10.49 9.84
CA LEU A 86 -1.81 10.28 8.44
C LEU A 86 -1.12 9.01 7.93
N LEU A 87 -1.89 8.07 7.41
CA LEU A 87 -1.40 6.83 6.83
C LEU A 87 -1.74 6.78 5.35
N ARG A 88 -0.98 6.01 4.60
CA ARG A 88 -1.33 5.63 3.22
C ARG A 88 -1.92 4.23 3.23
N THR A 89 -3.08 4.09 2.60
CA THR A 89 -3.73 2.81 2.40
C THR A 89 -3.83 2.50 0.92
N HIS A 90 -3.83 1.23 0.57
CA HIS A 90 -4.12 0.80 -0.79
C HIS A 90 -4.89 -0.51 -0.76
N THR A 91 -5.73 -0.67 -1.75
CA THR A 91 -6.50 -1.89 -1.98
C THR A 91 -6.23 -2.39 -3.39
N THR A 92 -5.85 -3.64 -3.49
CA THR A 92 -5.74 -4.36 -4.77
C THR A 92 -6.80 -5.44 -4.78
N ILE A 93 -7.58 -5.50 -5.85
CA ILE A 93 -8.58 -6.53 -6.06
C ILE A 93 -8.22 -7.29 -7.33
N THR A 94 -8.24 -8.59 -7.26
CA THR A 94 -7.81 -9.46 -8.36
C THR A 94 -8.99 -10.28 -8.88
N ASP A 95 -9.06 -10.46 -10.21
CA ASP A 95 -10.06 -11.21 -10.93
C ASP A 95 -11.49 -10.78 -10.55
N VAL A 96 -11.80 -9.53 -10.87
CA VAL A 96 -13.11 -8.90 -10.56
C VAL A 96 -14.10 -9.21 -11.70
N GLU A 97 -15.17 -9.92 -11.40
CA GLU A 97 -16.25 -10.20 -12.35
C GLU A 97 -17.18 -8.97 -12.42
N VAL A 98 -17.13 -8.24 -13.53
CA VAL A 98 -17.90 -6.99 -13.74
C VAL A 98 -18.66 -7.04 -15.07
N SER A 99 -19.83 -6.43 -15.08
CA SER A 99 -20.55 -6.18 -16.34
C SER A 99 -19.97 -4.97 -17.06
N ALA A 100 -20.24 -4.88 -18.38
CA ALA A 100 -19.83 -3.73 -19.17
C ALA A 100 -20.39 -2.40 -18.60
N ASP A 101 -21.63 -2.39 -18.16
CA ASP A 101 -22.28 -1.22 -17.58
C ASP A 101 -21.63 -0.78 -16.27
N GLN A 102 -21.29 -1.73 -15.40
CA GLN A 102 -20.56 -1.46 -14.16
C GLN A 102 -19.18 -0.85 -14.45
N LEU A 103 -18.46 -1.43 -15.40
CA LEU A 103 -17.12 -0.97 -15.77
C LEU A 103 -17.14 0.45 -16.35
N LEU A 104 -18.10 0.76 -17.25
CA LEU A 104 -18.29 2.09 -17.81
C LEU A 104 -18.77 3.13 -16.79
N ALA A 105 -19.52 2.69 -15.79
CA ALA A 105 -20.00 3.54 -14.71
C ALA A 105 -18.96 3.73 -13.59
N GLY A 106 -17.86 2.96 -13.59
CA GLY A 106 -16.92 2.92 -12.47
C GLY A 106 -17.55 2.39 -11.18
N ASP A 107 -18.54 1.48 -11.31
CA ASP A 107 -19.26 0.89 -10.18
C ASP A 107 -18.96 -0.59 -10.07
N VAL A 108 -18.17 -0.94 -9.09
CA VAL A 108 -17.76 -2.33 -8.82
C VAL A 108 -18.45 -2.93 -7.60
N ALA A 109 -19.39 -2.20 -7.00
CA ALA A 109 -20.16 -2.71 -5.87
C ALA A 109 -20.98 -3.92 -6.29
N GLY A 110 -20.95 -4.99 -5.48
CA GLY A 110 -21.61 -6.23 -5.76
C GLY A 110 -20.86 -7.17 -6.72
N ALA A 111 -19.75 -6.74 -7.30
CA ALA A 111 -18.90 -7.58 -8.15
C ALA A 111 -18.24 -8.70 -7.31
N LYS A 112 -18.09 -9.88 -7.89
CA LYS A 112 -17.31 -10.95 -7.24
C LYS A 112 -15.85 -10.79 -7.56
N ALA A 113 -15.00 -11.07 -6.57
CA ALA A 113 -13.56 -11.03 -6.74
C ALA A 113 -12.89 -12.25 -6.12
N ALA A 114 -11.84 -12.73 -6.77
CA ALA A 114 -11.07 -13.86 -6.27
C ALA A 114 -10.27 -13.49 -5.01
N LEU A 115 -9.70 -12.28 -4.98
CA LEU A 115 -8.87 -11.82 -3.88
C LEU A 115 -9.00 -10.30 -3.70
N ILE A 116 -9.19 -9.86 -2.46
CA ILE A 116 -8.97 -8.49 -2.02
C ILE A 116 -7.77 -8.47 -1.10
N THR A 117 -6.82 -7.62 -1.42
CA THR A 117 -5.63 -7.32 -0.61
C THR A 117 -5.68 -5.86 -0.21
N ARG A 118 -5.76 -5.57 1.08
CA ARG A 118 -5.69 -4.21 1.60
C ARG A 118 -4.43 -4.02 2.43
N GLY A 119 -3.69 -2.97 2.13
CA GLY A 119 -2.45 -2.64 2.80
C GLY A 119 -2.47 -1.26 3.43
N VAL A 120 -1.70 -1.13 4.51
CA VAL A 120 -1.46 0.13 5.24
C VAL A 120 0.03 0.31 5.43
N ASN A 121 0.54 1.47 5.06
CA ASN A 121 1.95 1.84 5.23
C ASN A 121 2.12 2.77 6.41
N PHE A 122 3.02 2.40 7.31
CA PHE A 122 3.50 3.22 8.40
C PHE A 122 4.87 3.78 8.04
N ASP A 123 4.98 5.07 7.89
CA ASP A 123 6.27 5.74 7.85
C ASP A 123 6.88 5.88 9.25
N ALA A 124 8.09 6.40 9.32
CA ALA A 124 8.81 6.57 10.58
C ALA A 124 8.06 7.47 11.58
N VAL A 125 7.38 8.51 11.10
CA VAL A 125 6.61 9.42 11.95
C VAL A 125 5.40 8.73 12.55
N SER A 126 4.64 7.99 11.74
CA SER A 126 3.43 7.28 12.16
C SER A 126 3.76 6.13 13.13
N LEU A 127 4.89 5.43 12.88
CA LEU A 127 5.35 4.35 13.75
C LEU A 127 5.94 4.90 15.06
N GLY A 128 6.70 5.99 15.00
CA GLY A 128 7.35 6.59 16.19
C GLY A 128 6.37 7.27 17.15
N ARG A 129 5.24 7.78 16.63
CA ARG A 129 4.26 8.53 17.43
C ARG A 129 3.72 7.76 18.64
N PRO A 130 3.22 6.51 18.53
CA PRO A 130 2.75 5.75 19.69
C PRO A 130 3.86 5.36 20.66
N MET A 131 5.12 5.30 20.21
CA MET A 131 6.29 5.04 21.06
C MET A 131 6.86 6.31 21.69
N GLY A 132 6.38 7.50 21.31
CA GLY A 132 6.91 8.78 21.74
C GLY A 132 8.27 9.14 21.14
N ILE A 133 8.69 8.47 20.07
CA ILE A 133 9.95 8.70 19.37
C ILE A 133 9.68 9.59 18.15
N THR A 134 10.06 10.86 18.21
CA THR A 134 9.74 11.84 17.17
C THR A 134 10.77 11.92 16.05
N ASP A 135 11.96 11.41 16.27
CA ASP A 135 13.08 11.33 15.35
C ASP A 135 13.36 9.90 14.87
N LEU A 136 12.32 9.04 14.89
CA LEU A 136 12.46 7.66 14.44
C LEU A 136 12.89 7.60 12.99
N ASP A 137 13.87 6.76 12.69
CA ASP A 137 14.28 6.35 11.35
C ASP A 137 14.09 4.85 11.20
N ILE A 138 13.62 4.44 10.02
CA ILE A 138 13.35 3.04 9.67
C ILE A 138 14.26 2.65 8.52
N SER A 139 15.06 1.64 8.70
CA SER A 139 15.96 1.14 7.65
C SER A 139 16.06 -0.38 7.64
N ASN A 140 16.64 -0.92 6.57
CA ASN A 140 16.88 -2.36 6.46
C ASN A 140 18.08 -2.76 7.34
N PRO A 141 17.99 -3.80 8.17
CA PRO A 141 19.09 -4.22 9.04
C PRO A 141 20.30 -4.78 8.26
N TYR A 142 20.11 -5.25 7.04
CA TYR A 142 21.14 -5.96 6.27
C TYR A 142 21.81 -5.11 5.18
N ASP A 143 21.59 -3.81 5.13
CA ASP A 143 22.16 -2.88 4.14
C ASP A 143 21.97 -3.36 2.68
N ILE A 144 20.86 -4.05 2.43
CA ILE A 144 20.52 -4.52 1.09
C ILE A 144 19.85 -3.36 0.34
N SER A 145 20.22 -3.20 -0.93
CA SER A 145 19.74 -2.22 -1.92
C SER A 145 18.36 -1.57 -1.61
N PRO A 146 18.16 -0.27 -1.89
CA PRO A 146 16.89 0.45 -1.65
C PRO A 146 15.65 -0.20 -2.27
N ALA A 147 15.82 -1.11 -3.23
CA ALA A 147 14.78 -1.97 -3.79
C ALA A 147 14.61 -3.30 -3.03
N GLY A 148 15.16 -3.39 -1.80
CA GLY A 148 15.21 -4.60 -1.01
C GLY A 148 13.87 -5.31 -0.86
N SER A 149 13.93 -6.63 -0.85
CA SER A 149 12.80 -7.52 -0.56
C SER A 149 12.22 -7.22 0.82
N ALA A 150 10.92 -7.48 1.00
CA ALA A 150 10.25 -7.39 2.28
C ALA A 150 11.00 -8.19 3.36
N ALA A 151 11.28 -7.55 4.49
CA ALA A 151 11.99 -8.15 5.61
C ALA A 151 11.06 -8.33 6.82
N SER A 152 11.25 -9.40 7.57
CA SER A 152 10.60 -9.62 8.86
C SER A 152 11.33 -8.94 10.02
N GLU A 153 12.44 -8.27 9.75
CA GLU A 153 13.24 -7.48 10.68
C GLU A 153 13.40 -6.06 10.19
N VAL A 154 13.59 -5.14 11.12
CA VAL A 154 13.74 -3.72 10.85
C VAL A 154 14.83 -3.12 11.74
N LYS A 155 15.63 -2.23 11.19
CA LYS A 155 16.55 -1.40 11.96
C LYS A 155 15.87 -0.07 12.28
N LEU A 156 15.74 0.23 13.56
CA LEU A 156 15.12 1.44 14.09
C LEU A 156 16.18 2.29 14.76
N THR A 157 16.25 3.56 14.41
CA THR A 157 17.12 4.55 15.05
C THR A 157 16.26 5.71 15.54
N GLY A 158 16.42 6.10 16.80
CA GLY A 158 15.68 7.24 17.36
C GLY A 158 15.98 7.47 18.81
N THR A 159 15.43 8.56 19.36
CA THR A 159 15.61 8.99 20.73
C THR A 159 14.35 8.71 21.55
N PRO A 160 14.27 7.60 22.29
CA PRO A 160 13.12 7.31 23.14
C PRO A 160 12.98 8.36 24.28
N PRO A 161 11.76 8.52 24.83
CA PRO A 161 11.55 9.41 25.97
C PRO A 161 12.49 9.09 27.14
N GLY A 162 13.18 10.12 27.62
CA GLY A 162 14.16 10.00 28.72
C GLY A 162 15.57 9.61 28.31
N PHE A 163 15.82 9.41 27.00
CA PHE A 163 17.17 9.16 26.48
C PHE A 163 17.83 10.48 26.08
N THR A 164 19.15 10.57 26.27
CA THR A 164 19.96 11.76 25.96
C THR A 164 20.35 11.86 24.48
N GLY A 165 20.21 10.74 23.75
CA GLY A 165 20.54 10.67 22.33
C GLY A 165 19.91 9.46 21.64
N PRO A 166 19.98 9.40 20.32
CA PRO A 166 19.43 8.30 19.56
C PRO A 166 20.18 6.99 19.79
N VAL A 167 19.42 5.91 19.80
CA VAL A 167 19.90 4.53 19.88
C VAL A 167 19.41 3.76 18.66
N THR A 168 20.21 2.83 18.19
CA THR A 168 19.86 1.97 17.06
C THR A 168 19.65 0.53 17.52
N VAL A 169 18.51 -0.02 17.17
CA VAL A 169 18.15 -1.41 17.46
C VAL A 169 17.75 -2.14 16.19
N VAL A 170 17.98 -3.45 16.14
CA VAL A 170 17.30 -4.35 15.21
C VAL A 170 16.13 -4.99 15.95
N ALA A 171 14.96 -4.97 15.33
CA ALA A 171 13.73 -5.51 15.88
C ALA A 171 13.07 -6.47 14.92
N GLU A 172 12.47 -7.52 15.45
CA GLU A 172 11.65 -8.48 14.73
C GLU A 172 10.21 -7.97 14.61
N LEU A 173 9.62 -8.15 13.42
CA LEU A 173 8.21 -7.88 13.12
C LEU A 173 7.46 -9.21 13.12
N ARG A 174 6.53 -9.39 14.04
CA ARG A 174 5.78 -10.65 14.15
C ARG A 174 4.28 -10.42 14.29
N LEU A 175 3.49 -11.22 13.59
CA LEU A 175 2.05 -11.34 13.82
C LEU A 175 1.74 -12.57 14.64
N LYS A 176 0.93 -12.40 15.71
CA LYS A 176 0.39 -13.47 16.54
C LYS A 176 -1.13 -13.32 16.63
N GLY A 177 -1.84 -14.01 15.75
CA GLY A 177 -3.27 -13.78 15.57
C GLY A 177 -3.52 -12.33 15.12
N LYS A 178 -4.35 -11.60 15.86
CA LYS A 178 -4.63 -10.19 15.57
C LYS A 178 -3.57 -9.21 16.10
N MET A 179 -2.65 -9.68 16.96
CA MET A 179 -1.63 -8.84 17.56
C MET A 179 -0.38 -8.77 16.71
N PHE A 180 0.06 -7.56 16.44
CA PHE A 180 1.38 -7.26 15.93
C PHE A 180 2.33 -7.01 17.10
N LEU A 181 3.53 -7.56 17.00
CA LEU A 181 4.59 -7.43 17.99
C LEU A 181 5.85 -6.89 17.30
N LEU A 182 6.31 -5.74 17.73
CA LEU A 182 7.63 -5.18 17.42
C LEU A 182 8.55 -5.53 18.60
N SER A 183 9.49 -6.44 18.38
CA SER A 183 10.33 -6.99 19.43
C SER A 183 11.80 -6.71 19.11
N PRO A 184 12.46 -5.73 19.79
CA PRO A 184 13.89 -5.52 19.65
C PRO A 184 14.67 -6.79 20.07
N ILE A 185 15.69 -7.11 19.27
CA ILE A 185 16.54 -8.31 19.46
C ILE A 185 18.01 -7.98 19.66
N THR A 186 18.47 -6.84 19.14
CA THR A 186 19.88 -6.43 19.24
C THR A 186 19.99 -4.92 19.29
N VAL A 187 20.82 -4.40 20.20
CA VAL A 187 21.29 -3.00 20.18
C VAL A 187 22.52 -2.93 19.27
N THR A 188 22.48 -2.13 18.22
CA THR A 188 23.59 -2.04 17.24
C THR A 188 24.40 -0.75 17.38
N ASP A 189 23.80 0.32 17.91
CA ASP A 189 24.53 1.56 18.18
C ASP A 189 23.89 2.31 19.35
N ARG A 190 24.70 2.71 20.31
CA ARG A 190 24.36 3.55 21.46
C ARG A 190 25.39 4.65 21.72
N SER A 191 26.29 4.87 20.77
CA SER A 191 27.43 5.77 20.90
C SER A 191 27.07 7.25 21.06
N LYS A 192 25.80 7.61 20.78
CA LYS A 192 25.28 8.98 20.90
C LYS A 192 24.63 9.28 22.25
N LEU A 193 24.51 8.30 23.13
CA LEU A 193 24.14 8.51 24.54
C LEU A 193 25.29 9.21 25.28
N ASP A 194 24.96 10.04 26.29
CA ASP A 194 26.01 10.53 27.19
C ASP A 194 26.62 9.38 28.02
N ASP A 195 27.85 9.55 28.46
CA ASP A 195 28.60 8.51 29.18
C ASP A 195 27.85 8.03 30.43
N THR A 196 27.23 8.95 31.17
CA THR A 196 26.48 8.64 32.39
C THR A 196 25.26 7.76 32.13
N GLN A 197 24.58 8.00 31.02
CA GLN A 197 23.39 7.24 30.63
C GLN A 197 23.80 5.92 29.99
N ASN A 198 24.85 5.94 29.17
CA ASN A 198 25.38 4.75 28.51
C ASN A 198 25.82 3.68 29.52
N ASP A 199 26.43 4.11 30.64
CA ASP A 199 26.86 3.20 31.72
C ASP A 199 25.70 2.64 32.56
N LYS A 200 24.57 3.36 32.61
CA LYS A 200 23.42 2.98 33.47
C LYS A 200 22.36 2.18 32.76
N LEU A 201 22.17 2.40 31.44
CA LEU A 201 21.13 1.71 30.66
C LEU A 201 21.58 0.29 30.29
N SER A 202 20.78 -0.67 30.67
CA SER A 202 20.91 -2.03 30.16
C SER A 202 20.28 -2.16 28.77
N ASP A 203 20.65 -3.20 28.02
CA ASP A 203 20.00 -3.52 26.75
C ASP A 203 18.50 -3.78 26.94
N ASP A 204 18.09 -4.35 28.07
CA ASP A 204 16.68 -4.57 28.40
C ASP A 204 15.90 -3.25 28.56
N ASP A 205 16.51 -2.18 29.05
CA ASP A 205 15.88 -0.87 29.15
C ASP A 205 15.69 -0.27 27.76
N ILE A 206 16.68 -0.42 26.89
CA ILE A 206 16.61 -0.02 25.48
C ILE A 206 15.54 -0.83 24.75
N PHE A 207 15.52 -2.15 24.90
CA PHE A 207 14.52 -3.00 24.28
C PHE A 207 13.10 -2.63 24.72
N ARG A 208 12.89 -2.30 25.99
CA ARG A 208 11.60 -1.88 26.50
C ARG A 208 11.13 -0.58 25.86
N ALA A 209 12.03 0.33 25.57
CA ALA A 209 11.73 1.63 24.94
C ALA A 209 11.30 1.52 23.47
N PHE A 210 11.79 0.50 22.75
CA PHE A 210 11.42 0.23 21.35
C PHE A 210 10.38 -0.89 21.18
N ARG A 211 10.00 -1.59 22.25
CA ARG A 211 8.95 -2.63 22.17
C ARG A 211 7.60 -1.98 21.96
N TRP A 212 6.86 -2.51 21.00
CA TRP A 212 5.52 -2.02 20.73
C TRP A 212 4.59 -3.17 20.30
N GLU A 213 3.33 -3.07 20.72
CA GLU A 213 2.28 -4.03 20.43
C GLU A 213 1.07 -3.30 19.88
N LEU A 214 0.42 -3.89 18.87
CA LEU A 214 -0.74 -3.31 18.21
C LEU A 214 -1.78 -4.38 17.89
N ASP A 215 -3.03 -4.13 18.25
CA ASP A 215 -4.17 -4.88 17.71
C ASP A 215 -4.44 -4.42 16.26
N THR A 216 -4.10 -5.26 15.30
CA THR A 216 -4.21 -4.92 13.87
C THR A 216 -5.66 -4.77 13.39
N THR A 217 -6.64 -5.14 14.21
CA THR A 217 -8.06 -4.88 13.90
C THR A 217 -8.44 -3.41 14.05
N THR A 218 -7.59 -2.59 14.70
CA THR A 218 -7.76 -1.14 14.79
C THR A 218 -7.21 -0.39 13.59
N LEU A 219 -6.52 -1.10 12.69
CA LEU A 219 -6.02 -0.53 11.45
C LEU A 219 -7.12 -0.47 10.38
N PRO A 220 -7.05 0.46 9.42
CA PRO A 220 -7.99 0.56 8.31
C PRO A 220 -7.77 -0.57 7.28
N LEU A 221 -7.73 -1.80 7.77
CA LEU A 221 -7.68 -3.04 7.00
C LEU A 221 -9.09 -3.64 6.92
N SER A 222 -9.35 -4.46 5.92
CA SER A 222 -10.63 -5.16 5.79
C SER A 222 -10.83 -6.26 6.85
N LYS A 223 -9.72 -6.77 7.39
CA LYS A 223 -9.65 -7.74 8.53
C LYS A 223 -8.34 -7.51 9.28
N GLN A 224 -8.09 -8.32 10.32
CA GLN A 224 -6.78 -8.36 10.97
C GLN A 224 -5.66 -8.57 9.95
N ALA A 225 -4.48 -8.02 10.20
CA ALA A 225 -3.34 -8.23 9.34
C ALA A 225 -2.98 -9.73 9.23
N SER A 226 -2.72 -10.16 8.02
CA SER A 226 -2.23 -11.51 7.70
C SER A 226 -0.75 -11.51 7.33
N TYR A 227 -0.20 -10.33 7.05
CA TYR A 227 1.19 -10.14 6.68
C TYR A 227 1.72 -8.81 7.21
N VAL A 228 3.00 -8.79 7.61
CA VAL A 228 3.75 -7.59 7.99
C VAL A 228 5.16 -7.68 7.45
N SER A 229 5.68 -6.56 6.99
CA SER A 229 7.07 -6.46 6.51
C SER A 229 7.59 -5.04 6.63
N ALA A 230 8.92 -4.89 6.58
CA ALA A 230 9.58 -3.60 6.44
C ALA A 230 10.23 -3.50 5.06
N ALA A 231 10.00 -2.39 4.37
CA ALA A 231 10.62 -2.08 3.09
C ALA A 231 10.62 -0.57 2.84
N GLY A 232 11.68 -0.05 2.21
CA GLY A 232 11.73 1.34 1.76
C GLY A 232 11.52 2.40 2.86
N GLY A 233 11.97 2.14 4.09
CA GLY A 233 11.80 3.07 5.22
C GLY A 233 10.38 3.08 5.82
N THR A 234 9.57 2.07 5.53
CA THR A 234 8.20 1.92 6.05
C THR A 234 7.97 0.53 6.62
N VAL A 235 7.01 0.41 7.53
CA VAL A 235 6.43 -0.87 7.96
C VAL A 235 5.08 -1.02 7.28
N TYR A 236 4.88 -2.12 6.60
CA TYR A 236 3.71 -2.44 5.81
C TYR A 236 2.89 -3.55 6.46
N PHE A 237 1.60 -3.31 6.63
CA PHE A 237 0.63 -4.30 7.09
C PHE A 237 -0.33 -4.63 5.96
N GLU A 238 -0.71 -5.89 5.84
CA GLU A 238 -1.61 -6.36 4.80
C GLU A 238 -2.64 -7.34 5.36
N SER A 239 -3.88 -7.20 4.90
CA SER A 239 -4.94 -8.19 5.07
C SER A 239 -5.39 -8.73 3.72
N GLN A 240 -5.76 -10.00 3.69
CA GLN A 240 -6.24 -10.67 2.48
C GLN A 240 -7.59 -11.33 2.72
N GLN A 241 -8.48 -11.23 1.74
CA GLN A 241 -9.77 -11.92 1.70
C GLN A 241 -9.97 -12.56 0.32
N ARG A 242 -10.39 -13.82 0.32
CA ARG A 242 -10.62 -14.58 -0.92
C ARG A 242 -12.13 -14.80 -1.15
N ASN A 243 -12.51 -14.92 -2.43
CA ASN A 243 -13.88 -15.21 -2.86
C ASN A 243 -14.90 -14.28 -2.20
N VAL A 244 -14.73 -12.98 -2.41
CA VAL A 244 -15.54 -11.93 -1.78
C VAL A 244 -16.45 -11.26 -2.79
N VAL A 245 -17.52 -10.65 -2.28
CA VAL A 245 -18.31 -9.66 -3.01
C VAL A 245 -17.80 -8.29 -2.63
N VAL A 246 -17.38 -7.54 -3.62
CA VAL A 246 -16.76 -6.20 -3.43
C VAL A 246 -17.81 -5.23 -2.90
N SER A 247 -17.48 -4.53 -1.84
CA SER A 247 -18.22 -3.36 -1.35
C SER A 247 -17.42 -2.09 -1.59
N MET A 248 -18.06 -0.93 -1.54
CA MET A 248 -17.33 0.35 -1.64
C MET A 248 -16.41 0.57 -0.42
N ASP A 249 -16.76 0.03 0.75
CA ASP A 249 -15.91 0.07 1.96
C ASP A 249 -14.60 -0.72 1.78
N ASP A 250 -14.60 -1.70 0.87
CA ASP A 250 -13.38 -2.44 0.53
C ASP A 250 -12.39 -1.62 -0.28
N LEU A 251 -12.81 -0.54 -0.92
CA LEU A 251 -11.97 0.29 -1.79
C LEU A 251 -11.28 1.42 -1.05
N ALA A 252 -11.94 1.98 -0.03
CA ALA A 252 -11.31 2.98 0.81
C ALA A 252 -11.74 2.78 2.27
N PRO A 253 -10.85 3.04 3.23
CA PRO A 253 -11.22 3.04 4.63
C PRO A 253 -12.16 4.21 4.89
N VAL A 254 -13.20 3.96 5.67
CA VAL A 254 -14.00 5.03 6.28
C VAL A 254 -13.10 5.68 7.33
N SER A 255 -12.85 6.98 7.24
CA SER A 255 -12.14 7.70 8.29
C SER A 255 -13.05 7.78 9.51
N ASP A 256 -12.61 7.28 10.65
CA ASP A 256 -13.25 7.58 11.93
C ASP A 256 -13.02 9.07 12.24
N ASP A 257 -14.05 9.88 12.05
CA ASP A 257 -14.09 11.28 12.49
C ASP A 257 -14.01 11.42 14.02
#